data_4b83fd119a2e6078e7ec8af812991f58
#
_entry.id   4b83fd119a2e6078e7ec8af812991f58
#
_cell.length_a   1.000
_cell.length_b   1.000
_cell.length_c   1.000
_cell.angle_alpha   90.00
_cell.angle_beta   90.00
_cell.angle_gamma   90.00
#
_symmetry.space_group_name_H-M   'P 1'
#
loop_
_entity.id
_entity.type
_entity.pdbx_description
1 polymer ?
#
loop_
_entity_poly.entity_id
_entity_poly.type
_entity_poly.pdbx_seq_one_letter_code
_entity_poly.pdbx_strand_id
1 'polypeptide(L)'
;MKKLLTILSLCALGVTLLTCVGCQEDNNLALSNHDKKLQAVTKEVQTKKTTDKALLLVSFGSTWDKPQETFKQIQARFKKQFPDRDLYFSFTSEICMTRCGQKGWNYYSPNFYLEALGAAGYKDIAVQSLHIVPGEEFLRVKNYIKDFRNNGEHPEFAKTTVYLAGPLLETEEDCKRVAAELHKIYGKEVAAGKLVSFMGHGNPEDMNYGNGNSRYPMIEKELQKLSPNYFVATVDMEGNLVDDLIARAKKAGKASGTMLLHPLMSIAGDHANNDLKGGVDPQNPEEGSWRDEMNKAGFKCTLDGCTMNGLADYPAIVNVWVDHMTKALADEPLYTPEED
;
A
#
# COMPACT_ATOMS: atom_id res chain seq x y z
N MET A 1 72.43 -11.02 -73.80
CA MET A 1 72.07 -12.31 -74.48
C MET A 1 70.87 -12.91 -73.73
N LYS A 2 69.78 -13.04 -74.48
CA LYS A 2 68.79 -14.16 -74.46
C LYS A 2 68.21 -14.52 -73.06
N LYS A 3 66.96 -14.72 -72.86
CA LYS A 3 65.77 -14.93 -73.69
C LYS A 3 64.54 -14.60 -72.88
N LEU A 4 63.62 -13.93 -73.47
CA LEU A 4 62.16 -14.07 -73.44
C LEU A 4 61.65 -15.45 -73.04
N LEU A 5 60.70 -15.51 -72.13
CA LEU A 5 59.55 -16.41 -72.31
C LEU A 5 58.37 -15.89 -71.52
N THR A 6 57.36 -15.57 -72.25
CA THR A 6 56.00 -15.23 -71.90
C THR A 6 55.20 -16.48 -71.51
N ILE A 7 54.45 -16.51 -70.47
CA ILE A 7 53.28 -17.39 -70.37
C ILE A 7 52.15 -16.72 -69.48
N LEU A 8 51.05 -16.47 -70.10
CA LEU A 8 49.66 -16.24 -69.75
C LEU A 8 49.26 -16.42 -68.31
N SER A 9 48.61 -15.37 -67.83
CA SER A 9 47.24 -15.28 -67.40
C SER A 9 46.58 -16.46 -66.65
N LEU A 10 46.22 -16.24 -65.36
CA LEU A 10 44.91 -16.65 -64.83
C LEU A 10 44.54 -15.72 -63.64
N CYS A 11 43.48 -14.93 -63.85
CA CYS A 11 42.86 -14.19 -62.80
C CYS A 11 42.24 -15.16 -61.78
N ALA A 12 42.69 -15.13 -60.54
CA ALA A 12 41.92 -15.66 -59.42
C ALA A 12 41.69 -14.49 -58.49
N LEU A 13 40.44 -14.00 -58.48
CA LEU A 13 39.94 -13.10 -57.44
C LEU A 13 39.98 -13.81 -56.07
N GLY A 14 41.04 -13.53 -55.33
CA GLY A 14 41.09 -13.86 -53.91
C GLY A 14 40.32 -12.85 -53.15
N VAL A 15 39.05 -13.18 -52.78
CA VAL A 15 38.28 -12.46 -51.76
C VAL A 15 38.95 -12.74 -50.42
N THR A 16 39.78 -11.84 -49.97
CA THR A 16 40.25 -11.82 -48.60
C THR A 16 39.06 -11.42 -47.72
N LEU A 17 38.41 -12.42 -47.11
CA LEU A 17 37.56 -12.19 -45.95
C LEU A 17 38.47 -11.64 -44.85
N LEU A 18 38.44 -10.32 -44.65
CA LEU A 18 38.79 -9.73 -43.36
C LEU A 18 37.69 -10.17 -42.37
N THR A 19 37.97 -11.22 -41.62
CA THR A 19 37.27 -11.48 -40.37
C THR A 19 37.63 -10.35 -39.41
N CYS A 20 36.78 -9.31 -39.36
CA CYS A 20 36.71 -8.45 -38.20
C CYS A 20 36.34 -9.37 -37.04
N VAL A 21 37.35 -9.76 -36.26
CA VAL A 21 37.11 -10.20 -34.88
C VAL A 21 36.59 -8.95 -34.18
N GLY A 22 35.27 -8.78 -34.22
CA GLY A 22 34.60 -7.82 -33.37
C GLY A 22 34.94 -8.18 -31.95
N CYS A 23 35.59 -7.28 -31.24
CA CYS A 23 35.63 -7.31 -29.80
C CYS A 23 34.18 -7.37 -29.35
N GLN A 24 33.72 -8.55 -28.93
CA GLN A 24 32.62 -8.66 -28.03
C GLN A 24 33.15 -8.04 -26.74
N GLU A 25 32.94 -6.74 -26.56
CA GLU A 25 32.94 -6.18 -25.22
C GLU A 25 31.86 -6.96 -24.46
N ASP A 26 32.32 -7.84 -23.57
CA ASP A 26 31.50 -8.41 -22.52
C ASP A 26 31.06 -7.24 -21.64
N ASN A 27 30.00 -6.53 -22.06
CA ASN A 27 29.27 -5.59 -21.27
C ASN A 27 28.45 -6.36 -20.18
N ASN A 28 29.18 -7.10 -19.34
CA ASN A 28 28.70 -7.61 -18.08
C ASN A 28 28.66 -6.46 -17.05
N LEU A 29 28.02 -5.33 -17.41
CA LEU A 29 27.62 -4.35 -16.45
C LEU A 29 26.52 -5.02 -15.61
N ALA A 30 26.85 -5.31 -14.34
CA ALA A 30 25.86 -5.85 -13.40
C ALA A 30 24.66 -4.91 -13.38
N LEU A 31 23.46 -5.45 -13.67
CA LEU A 31 22.22 -4.70 -13.67
C LEU A 31 22.09 -3.87 -12.39
N SER A 32 21.66 -2.63 -12.51
CA SER A 32 21.34 -1.79 -11.36
C SER A 32 20.27 -2.45 -10.47
N ASN A 33 20.15 -2.02 -9.24
CA ASN A 33 19.08 -2.51 -8.36
C ASN A 33 17.69 -2.16 -8.91
N HIS A 34 17.57 -1.03 -9.60
CA HIS A 34 16.35 -0.63 -10.30
C HIS A 34 16.00 -1.64 -11.39
N ASP A 35 16.95 -1.92 -12.31
CA ASP A 35 16.72 -2.83 -13.43
C ASP A 35 16.39 -4.25 -12.99
N LYS A 36 17.02 -4.72 -11.90
CA LYS A 36 16.70 -6.03 -11.31
C LYS A 36 15.26 -6.10 -10.79
N LYS A 37 14.80 -5.04 -10.11
CA LYS A 37 13.42 -4.96 -9.62
C LYS A 37 12.43 -4.90 -10.79
N LEU A 38 12.69 -4.04 -11.76
CA LEU A 38 11.85 -3.91 -12.96
C LEU A 38 11.79 -5.23 -13.73
N GLN A 39 12.92 -5.91 -13.94
CA GLN A 39 12.97 -7.21 -14.60
C GLN A 39 12.14 -8.27 -13.87
N ALA A 40 12.20 -8.30 -12.54
CA ALA A 40 11.43 -9.24 -11.74
C ALA A 40 9.90 -8.99 -11.88
N VAL A 41 9.48 -7.73 -11.80
CA VAL A 41 8.06 -7.33 -11.97
C VAL A 41 7.60 -7.58 -13.40
N THR A 42 8.42 -7.24 -14.40
CA THR A 42 8.09 -7.51 -15.81
C THR A 42 7.87 -9.00 -16.07
N LYS A 43 8.73 -9.86 -15.51
CA LYS A 43 8.55 -11.31 -15.60
C LYS A 43 7.25 -11.77 -14.94
N GLU A 44 6.92 -11.25 -13.77
CA GLU A 44 5.64 -11.54 -13.08
C GLU A 44 4.46 -11.13 -13.94
N VAL A 45 4.48 -9.89 -14.45
CA VAL A 45 3.41 -9.33 -15.30
C VAL A 45 3.21 -10.17 -16.56
N GLN A 46 4.29 -10.49 -17.29
CA GLN A 46 4.25 -11.32 -18.49
C GLN A 46 3.69 -12.73 -18.22
N THR A 47 4.05 -13.31 -17.06
CA THR A 47 3.59 -14.66 -16.68
C THR A 47 2.10 -14.68 -16.32
N LYS A 48 1.62 -13.63 -15.66
CA LYS A 48 0.23 -13.54 -15.16
C LYS A 48 -0.76 -12.95 -16.16
N LYS A 49 -0.28 -12.34 -17.25
CA LYS A 49 -1.15 -11.66 -18.23
C LYS A 49 -2.09 -12.63 -18.92
N THR A 50 -3.40 -12.42 -18.74
CA THR A 50 -4.47 -13.20 -19.39
C THR A 50 -5.48 -12.30 -20.10
N THR A 51 -5.46 -10.99 -19.82
CA THR A 51 -6.36 -9.98 -20.39
C THR A 51 -5.58 -8.68 -20.66
N ASP A 52 -6.22 -7.67 -21.19
CA ASP A 52 -5.67 -6.32 -21.36
C ASP A 52 -6.08 -5.35 -20.24
N LYS A 53 -6.73 -5.88 -19.18
CA LYS A 53 -7.18 -5.14 -18.00
C LYS A 53 -6.41 -5.59 -16.77
N ALA A 54 -5.82 -4.66 -16.05
CA ALA A 54 -5.12 -4.92 -14.79
C ALA A 54 -5.84 -4.30 -13.59
N LEU A 55 -5.66 -4.90 -12.42
CA LEU A 55 -6.01 -4.33 -11.12
C LEU A 55 -4.78 -4.38 -10.21
N LEU A 56 -4.25 -3.21 -9.86
CA LEU A 56 -3.13 -3.05 -8.94
C LEU A 56 -3.64 -2.62 -7.57
N LEU A 57 -3.49 -3.48 -6.57
CA LEU A 57 -3.73 -3.17 -5.17
C LEU A 57 -2.48 -2.57 -4.55
N VAL A 58 -2.60 -1.46 -3.84
CA VAL A 58 -1.49 -0.72 -3.26
C VAL A 58 -1.68 -0.58 -1.76
N SER A 59 -0.78 -1.18 -0.97
CA SER A 59 -0.74 -1.11 0.49
C SER A 59 0.56 -0.45 0.97
N PHE A 60 0.57 0.08 2.18
CA PHE A 60 1.81 0.51 2.82
C PHE A 60 2.82 -0.66 2.93
N GLY A 61 2.34 -1.82 3.35
CA GLY A 61 3.15 -3.01 3.55
C GLY A 61 3.34 -3.39 5.02
N SER A 62 3.85 -4.59 5.25
CA SER A 62 4.23 -5.09 6.57
C SER A 62 5.19 -6.26 6.49
N THR A 63 6.03 -6.38 7.51
CA THR A 63 7.01 -7.48 7.66
C THR A 63 6.55 -8.59 8.60
N TRP A 64 5.33 -8.51 9.13
CA TRP A 64 4.75 -9.48 10.07
C TRP A 64 3.98 -10.57 9.34
N ASP A 65 3.97 -11.79 9.90
CA ASP A 65 3.35 -12.97 9.27
C ASP A 65 1.84 -12.84 9.13
N LYS A 66 1.14 -12.36 10.18
CA LYS A 66 -0.30 -12.18 10.15
C LYS A 66 -0.77 -11.24 9.03
N PRO A 67 -0.20 -10.05 8.82
CA PRO A 67 -0.48 -9.22 7.67
C PRO A 67 -0.32 -9.92 6.31
N GLN A 68 0.60 -10.87 6.17
CA GLN A 68 0.75 -11.60 4.90
C GLN A 68 -0.51 -12.43 4.58
N GLU A 69 -1.15 -13.02 5.59
CA GLU A 69 -2.42 -13.74 5.41
C GLU A 69 -3.56 -12.76 5.08
N THR A 70 -3.59 -11.61 5.74
CA THR A 70 -4.57 -10.55 5.43
C THR A 70 -4.43 -10.08 3.98
N PHE A 71 -3.20 -9.87 3.47
CA PHE A 71 -2.98 -9.51 2.07
C PHE A 71 -3.50 -10.55 1.09
N LYS A 72 -3.33 -11.84 1.38
CA LYS A 72 -3.88 -12.93 0.55
C LYS A 72 -5.42 -12.89 0.52
N GLN A 73 -6.05 -12.64 1.69
CA GLN A 73 -7.50 -12.55 1.80
C GLN A 73 -8.07 -11.36 1.01
N ILE A 74 -7.42 -10.19 1.10
CA ILE A 74 -7.78 -9.00 0.31
C ILE A 74 -7.68 -9.32 -1.19
N GLN A 75 -6.55 -9.86 -1.64
CA GLN A 75 -6.34 -10.22 -3.03
C GLN A 75 -7.42 -11.21 -3.53
N ALA A 76 -7.74 -12.22 -2.74
CA ALA A 76 -8.79 -13.18 -3.08
C ALA A 76 -10.18 -12.49 -3.17
N ARG A 77 -10.48 -11.55 -2.26
CA ARG A 77 -11.74 -10.80 -2.29
C ARG A 77 -11.85 -9.91 -3.53
N PHE A 78 -10.79 -9.18 -3.89
CA PHE A 78 -10.76 -8.36 -5.10
C PHE A 78 -10.80 -9.20 -6.38
N LYS A 79 -10.03 -10.30 -6.45
CA LYS A 79 -10.06 -11.21 -7.61
C LYS A 79 -11.45 -11.80 -7.86
N LYS A 80 -12.18 -12.13 -6.77
CA LYS A 80 -13.57 -12.62 -6.87
C LYS A 80 -14.51 -11.56 -7.40
N GLN A 81 -14.32 -10.28 -7.03
CA GLN A 81 -15.19 -9.18 -7.43
C GLN A 81 -14.90 -8.70 -8.86
N PHE A 82 -13.63 -8.72 -9.27
CA PHE A 82 -13.17 -8.22 -10.57
C PHE A 82 -12.44 -9.34 -11.33
N PRO A 83 -13.16 -10.42 -11.73
CA PRO A 83 -12.55 -11.61 -12.34
C PRO A 83 -11.99 -11.36 -13.74
N ASP A 84 -12.42 -10.30 -14.42
CA ASP A 84 -12.01 -9.89 -15.75
C ASP A 84 -10.68 -9.13 -15.79
N ARG A 85 -10.03 -8.90 -14.63
CA ARG A 85 -8.76 -8.19 -14.48
C ARG A 85 -7.67 -9.09 -13.95
N ASP A 86 -6.46 -8.97 -14.47
CA ASP A 86 -5.27 -9.56 -13.88
C ASP A 86 -4.90 -8.76 -12.62
N LEU A 87 -4.69 -9.46 -11.50
CA LEU A 87 -4.50 -8.83 -10.20
C LEU A 87 -3.04 -8.83 -9.79
N TYR A 88 -2.57 -7.65 -9.37
CA TYR A 88 -1.22 -7.39 -8.86
C TYR A 88 -1.29 -6.71 -7.49
N PHE A 89 -0.21 -6.83 -6.72
CA PHE A 89 -0.16 -6.31 -5.37
C PHE A 89 1.19 -5.64 -5.09
N SER A 90 1.18 -4.41 -4.58
CA SER A 90 2.37 -3.60 -4.36
C SER A 90 2.40 -2.96 -2.98
N PHE A 91 3.61 -2.56 -2.54
CA PHE A 91 3.85 -1.80 -1.33
C PHE A 91 4.36 -0.39 -1.64
N THR A 92 4.04 0.60 -0.79
CA THR A 92 4.64 1.94 -0.87
C THR A 92 5.85 2.10 0.03
N SER A 93 5.96 1.32 1.13
CA SER A 93 7.08 1.40 2.08
C SER A 93 8.31 0.63 1.60
N GLU A 94 9.38 1.35 1.27
CA GLU A 94 10.66 0.74 0.88
C GLU A 94 11.29 -0.07 2.01
N ILE A 95 11.12 0.37 3.27
CA ILE A 95 11.60 -0.35 4.45
C ILE A 95 10.91 -1.71 4.55
N CYS A 96 9.58 -1.75 4.39
CA CYS A 96 8.83 -3.00 4.39
C CYS A 96 9.27 -3.91 3.24
N MET A 97 9.42 -3.39 2.02
CA MET A 97 9.88 -4.18 0.87
C MET A 97 11.28 -4.77 1.09
N THR A 98 12.21 -3.97 1.60
CA THR A 98 13.58 -4.42 1.89
C THR A 98 13.60 -5.54 2.93
N ARG A 99 12.91 -5.35 4.06
CA ARG A 99 12.82 -6.35 5.12
C ARG A 99 12.06 -7.61 4.70
N CYS A 100 11.02 -7.47 3.89
CA CYS A 100 10.30 -8.60 3.29
C CYS A 100 11.20 -9.42 2.38
N GLY A 101 12.01 -8.76 1.53
CA GLY A 101 12.98 -9.41 0.65
C GLY A 101 13.99 -10.28 1.41
N GLN A 102 14.42 -9.85 2.61
CA GLN A 102 15.28 -10.65 3.50
C GLN A 102 14.60 -11.93 4.00
N LYS A 103 13.27 -11.94 4.04
CA LYS A 103 12.45 -13.12 4.40
C LYS A 103 12.00 -13.94 3.18
N GLY A 104 12.43 -13.58 1.97
CA GLY A 104 12.02 -14.23 0.72
C GLY A 104 10.65 -13.79 0.21
N TRP A 105 10.05 -12.74 0.78
CA TRP A 105 8.80 -12.15 0.30
C TRP A 105 9.11 -10.96 -0.59
N ASN A 106 8.94 -11.12 -1.90
CA ASN A 106 9.28 -10.09 -2.86
C ASN A 106 8.06 -9.21 -3.15
N TYR A 107 8.11 -7.97 -2.66
CA TYR A 107 7.16 -6.90 -2.97
C TYR A 107 7.90 -5.76 -3.65
N TYR A 108 7.21 -5.08 -4.55
CA TYR A 108 7.76 -3.96 -5.31
C TYR A 108 6.83 -2.77 -5.24
N SER A 109 7.37 -1.57 -5.47
CA SER A 109 6.57 -0.35 -5.43
C SER A 109 5.70 -0.17 -6.69
N PRO A 110 4.64 0.64 -6.61
CA PRO A 110 3.66 0.79 -7.69
C PRO A 110 4.25 1.24 -9.03
N ASN A 111 5.32 2.07 -9.02
CA ASN A 111 5.96 2.53 -10.26
C ASN A 111 6.48 1.37 -11.11
N PHE A 112 7.12 0.36 -10.51
CA PHE A 112 7.59 -0.83 -11.25
C PHE A 112 6.44 -1.61 -11.88
N TYR A 113 5.31 -1.76 -11.16
CA TYR A 113 4.13 -2.42 -11.72
C TYR A 113 3.51 -1.62 -12.84
N LEU A 114 3.31 -0.31 -12.67
CA LEU A 114 2.73 0.55 -13.69
C LEU A 114 3.56 0.52 -14.97
N GLU A 115 4.88 0.64 -14.87
CA GLU A 115 5.79 0.55 -16.01
C GLU A 115 5.72 -0.82 -16.70
N ALA A 116 5.80 -1.91 -15.93
CA ALA A 116 5.71 -3.26 -16.48
C ALA A 116 4.33 -3.56 -17.12
N LEU A 117 3.24 -3.05 -16.54
CA LEU A 117 1.89 -3.16 -17.09
C LEU A 117 1.76 -2.40 -18.42
N GLY A 118 2.27 -1.17 -18.48
CA GLY A 118 2.31 -0.37 -19.71
C GLY A 118 3.12 -1.06 -20.80
N ALA A 119 4.34 -1.50 -20.48
CA ALA A 119 5.22 -2.22 -21.42
C ALA A 119 4.62 -3.56 -21.88
N ALA A 120 3.84 -4.23 -21.03
CA ALA A 120 3.10 -5.44 -21.41
C ALA A 120 1.85 -5.14 -22.25
N GLY A 121 1.50 -3.87 -22.50
CA GLY A 121 0.40 -3.46 -23.36
C GLY A 121 -0.99 -3.60 -22.73
N TYR A 122 -1.09 -3.46 -21.39
CA TYR A 122 -2.39 -3.30 -20.76
C TYR A 122 -3.06 -2.00 -21.22
N LYS A 123 -4.33 -2.06 -21.57
CA LYS A 123 -5.10 -0.92 -22.07
C LYS A 123 -5.93 -0.22 -20.99
N ASP A 124 -6.17 -0.92 -19.91
CA ASP A 124 -7.01 -0.49 -18.78
C ASP A 124 -6.35 -0.94 -17.48
N ILE A 125 -5.90 0.02 -16.69
CA ILE A 125 -5.25 -0.20 -15.39
C ILE A 125 -6.10 0.45 -14.31
N ALA A 126 -6.65 -0.36 -13.41
CA ALA A 126 -7.32 0.09 -12.21
C ALA A 126 -6.35 0.02 -11.02
N VAL A 127 -6.28 1.07 -10.22
CA VAL A 127 -5.43 1.15 -9.04
C VAL A 127 -6.29 1.35 -7.80
N GLN A 128 -6.23 0.42 -6.85
CA GLN A 128 -6.90 0.53 -5.55
C GLN A 128 -5.90 0.87 -4.46
N SER A 129 -6.08 2.02 -3.84
CA SER A 129 -5.38 2.36 -2.60
C SER A 129 -6.02 1.61 -1.42
N LEU A 130 -5.22 0.86 -0.68
CA LEU A 130 -5.61 0.18 0.57
C LEU A 130 -5.18 1.00 1.81
N HIS A 131 -4.88 2.28 1.65
CA HIS A 131 -4.60 3.20 2.74
C HIS A 131 -5.88 3.61 3.47
N ILE A 132 -5.75 4.19 4.66
CA ILE A 132 -6.91 4.55 5.50
C ILE A 132 -7.46 5.92 5.16
N VAL A 133 -6.59 6.91 5.00
CA VAL A 133 -6.96 8.32 4.79
C VAL A 133 -6.38 8.86 3.49
N PRO A 134 -6.93 9.93 2.89
CA PRO A 134 -6.37 10.58 1.71
C PRO A 134 -5.13 11.44 2.05
N GLY A 135 -4.15 10.85 2.77
CA GLY A 135 -2.92 11.48 3.22
C GLY A 135 -1.74 11.27 2.28
N GLU A 136 -0.52 11.36 2.83
CA GLU A 136 0.75 11.29 2.09
C GLU A 136 0.85 10.04 1.22
N GLU A 137 0.56 8.85 1.78
CA GLU A 137 0.68 7.60 1.05
C GLU A 137 -0.27 7.51 -0.15
N PHE A 138 -1.48 8.05 -0.02
CA PHE A 138 -2.42 8.14 -1.14
C PHE A 138 -1.95 9.15 -2.20
N LEU A 139 -1.38 10.29 -1.78
CA LEU A 139 -0.77 11.25 -2.71
C LEU A 139 0.40 10.60 -3.46
N ARG A 140 1.21 9.79 -2.80
CA ARG A 140 2.31 9.05 -3.42
C ARG A 140 1.81 8.11 -4.52
N VAL A 141 0.69 7.41 -4.30
CA VAL A 141 0.03 6.60 -5.35
C VAL A 141 -0.40 7.46 -6.55
N LYS A 142 -0.99 8.63 -6.30
CA LYS A 142 -1.36 9.58 -7.38
C LYS A 142 -0.14 10.02 -8.18
N ASN A 143 0.98 10.30 -7.50
CA ASN A 143 2.22 10.71 -8.15
C ASN A 143 2.79 9.59 -9.04
N TYR A 144 2.82 8.34 -8.57
CA TYR A 144 3.24 7.20 -9.40
C TYR A 144 2.39 7.06 -10.67
N ILE A 145 1.06 7.24 -10.56
CA ILE A 145 0.17 7.20 -11.74
C ILE A 145 0.46 8.39 -12.67
N LYS A 146 0.68 9.59 -12.13
CA LYS A 146 1.02 10.77 -12.91
C LYS A 146 2.35 10.59 -13.66
N ASP A 147 3.37 10.05 -12.97
CA ASP A 147 4.69 9.81 -13.56
C ASP A 147 4.61 8.73 -14.65
N PHE A 148 3.82 7.67 -14.44
CA PHE A 148 3.53 6.67 -15.46
C PHE A 148 2.88 7.31 -16.69
N ARG A 149 1.87 8.14 -16.49
CA ARG A 149 1.14 8.82 -17.59
C ARG A 149 2.05 9.75 -18.41
N ASN A 150 2.96 10.45 -17.73
CA ASN A 150 3.85 11.43 -18.35
C ASN A 150 5.27 10.88 -18.60
N ASN A 151 5.41 9.58 -18.76
CA ASN A 151 6.72 8.96 -19.01
C ASN A 151 7.25 9.33 -20.38
N GLY A 152 8.29 10.18 -20.42
CA GLY A 152 8.89 10.66 -21.69
C GLY A 152 9.65 9.57 -22.47
N GLU A 153 10.08 8.50 -21.81
CA GLU A 153 10.73 7.35 -22.45
C GLU A 153 9.71 6.39 -23.07
N HIS A 154 8.47 6.42 -22.57
CA HIS A 154 7.37 5.55 -22.96
C HIS A 154 6.09 6.35 -23.27
N PRO A 155 6.06 7.17 -24.33
CA PRO A 155 4.89 8.00 -24.65
C PRO A 155 3.64 7.17 -24.93
N GLU A 156 3.78 5.89 -25.29
CA GLU A 156 2.66 4.97 -25.48
C GLU A 156 1.85 4.72 -24.20
N PHE A 157 2.40 4.95 -23.01
CA PHE A 157 1.66 4.83 -21.75
C PHE A 157 0.54 5.86 -21.63
N ALA A 158 0.64 6.99 -22.32
CA ALA A 158 -0.41 7.99 -22.43
C ALA A 158 -1.70 7.46 -23.10
N LYS A 159 -1.62 6.35 -23.80
CA LYS A 159 -2.77 5.66 -24.43
C LYS A 159 -3.49 4.66 -23.51
N THR A 160 -3.06 4.54 -22.24
CA THR A 160 -3.65 3.64 -21.25
C THR A 160 -4.76 4.36 -20.47
N THR A 161 -5.93 3.75 -20.38
CA THR A 161 -6.99 4.19 -19.44
C THR A 161 -6.56 3.86 -18.00
N VAL A 162 -6.62 4.82 -17.10
CA VAL A 162 -6.26 4.60 -15.70
C VAL A 162 -7.40 5.02 -14.77
N TYR A 163 -7.82 4.12 -13.90
CA TYR A 163 -8.76 4.35 -12.82
C TYR A 163 -8.04 4.38 -11.48
N LEU A 164 -8.48 5.22 -10.57
CA LEU A 164 -7.96 5.27 -9.20
C LEU A 164 -9.12 5.28 -8.22
N ALA A 165 -9.15 4.29 -7.34
CA ALA A 165 -10.08 4.24 -6.22
C ALA A 165 -9.44 4.78 -4.94
N GLY A 166 -10.24 5.48 -4.14
CA GLY A 166 -9.83 6.17 -2.94
C GLY A 166 -9.45 5.27 -1.76
N PRO A 167 -8.88 5.87 -0.70
CA PRO A 167 -8.58 5.18 0.55
C PRO A 167 -9.87 4.88 1.34
N LEU A 168 -9.77 4.14 2.46
CA LEU A 168 -10.93 3.65 3.23
C LEU A 168 -11.86 4.76 3.71
N LEU A 169 -11.30 5.82 4.29
CA LEU A 169 -12.03 6.96 4.85
C LEU A 169 -11.94 8.16 3.90
N GLU A 170 -12.42 8.01 2.69
CA GLU A 170 -12.38 9.08 1.69
C GLU A 170 -13.40 10.18 2.00
N THR A 171 -14.58 9.79 2.45
CA THR A 171 -15.73 10.68 2.71
C THR A 171 -16.25 10.56 4.14
N GLU A 172 -17.16 11.47 4.55
CA GLU A 172 -17.87 11.36 5.81
C GLU A 172 -18.78 10.12 5.85
N GLU A 173 -19.39 9.73 4.73
CA GLU A 173 -20.20 8.52 4.66
C GLU A 173 -19.38 7.27 4.86
N ASP A 174 -18.14 7.21 4.35
CA ASP A 174 -17.21 6.11 4.62
C ASP A 174 -16.86 6.04 6.10
N CYS A 175 -16.59 7.19 6.74
CA CYS A 175 -16.35 7.25 8.20
C CYS A 175 -17.53 6.70 8.97
N LYS A 176 -18.75 7.08 8.60
CA LYS A 176 -19.98 6.58 9.23
C LYS A 176 -20.17 5.08 9.02
N ARG A 177 -19.93 4.60 7.81
CA ARG A 177 -20.01 3.17 7.45
C ARG A 177 -18.98 2.35 8.24
N VAL A 178 -17.72 2.77 8.28
CA VAL A 178 -16.67 2.08 9.04
C VAL A 178 -16.94 2.14 10.53
N ALA A 179 -17.40 3.26 11.08
CA ALA A 179 -17.80 3.39 12.47
C ALA A 179 -18.92 2.39 12.83
N ALA A 180 -19.91 2.23 11.97
CA ALA A 180 -20.98 1.25 12.16
C ALA A 180 -20.47 -0.20 12.20
N GLU A 181 -19.51 -0.55 11.33
CA GLU A 181 -18.89 -1.88 11.34
C GLU A 181 -18.03 -2.10 12.60
N LEU A 182 -17.25 -1.11 13.02
CA LEU A 182 -16.50 -1.18 14.28
C LEU A 182 -17.42 -1.28 15.50
N HIS A 183 -18.56 -0.62 15.47
CA HIS A 183 -19.57 -0.75 16.54
C HIS A 183 -20.18 -2.16 16.60
N LYS A 184 -20.36 -2.86 15.50
CA LYS A 184 -20.78 -4.28 15.53
C LYS A 184 -19.76 -5.17 16.25
N ILE A 185 -18.48 -4.81 16.20
CA ILE A 185 -17.41 -5.55 16.88
C ILE A 185 -17.38 -5.22 18.36
N TYR A 186 -17.45 -3.93 18.73
CA TYR A 186 -17.21 -3.44 20.09
C TYR A 186 -18.47 -3.00 20.85
N GLY A 187 -19.64 -3.05 20.23
CA GLY A 187 -20.88 -2.54 20.82
C GLY A 187 -21.24 -3.18 22.17
N LYS A 188 -20.98 -4.49 22.32
CA LYS A 188 -21.18 -5.19 23.60
C LYS A 188 -20.19 -4.72 24.67
N GLU A 189 -18.95 -4.47 24.30
CA GLU A 189 -17.89 -4.03 25.20
C GLU A 189 -18.18 -2.61 25.73
N VAL A 190 -18.54 -1.68 24.84
CA VAL A 190 -18.90 -0.31 25.26
C VAL A 190 -20.22 -0.26 26.03
N ALA A 191 -21.18 -1.11 25.71
CA ALA A 191 -22.44 -1.25 26.50
C ALA A 191 -22.17 -1.79 27.91
N ALA A 192 -21.12 -2.63 28.07
CA ALA A 192 -20.64 -3.11 29.37
C ALA A 192 -19.79 -2.05 30.13
N GLY A 193 -19.69 -0.83 29.62
CA GLY A 193 -18.94 0.28 30.23
C GLY A 193 -17.46 0.32 29.95
N LYS A 194 -16.92 -0.57 29.09
CA LYS A 194 -15.52 -0.49 28.66
C LYS A 194 -15.33 0.68 27.70
N LEU A 195 -14.13 1.19 27.65
CA LEU A 195 -13.68 2.19 26.68
C LEU A 195 -12.96 1.49 25.52
N VAL A 196 -13.08 2.01 24.33
CA VAL A 196 -12.36 1.52 23.15
C VAL A 196 -11.62 2.68 22.51
N SER A 197 -10.33 2.54 22.35
CA SER A 197 -9.48 3.52 21.69
C SER A 197 -8.92 2.95 20.39
N PHE A 198 -9.03 3.74 19.33
CA PHE A 198 -8.50 3.43 18.02
C PHE A 198 -7.24 4.26 17.74
N MET A 199 -6.16 3.59 17.39
CA MET A 199 -4.87 4.21 17.05
C MET A 199 -4.71 4.31 15.53
N GLY A 200 -4.83 5.52 14.98
CA GLY A 200 -4.41 5.83 13.61
C GLY A 200 -2.92 6.18 13.54
N HIS A 201 -2.38 6.27 12.32
CA HIS A 201 -1.01 6.78 12.15
C HIS A 201 -1.01 8.31 12.33
N GLY A 202 -1.81 9.02 11.58
CA GLY A 202 -1.73 10.47 11.49
C GLY A 202 -0.58 10.92 10.58
N ASN A 203 -0.47 12.22 10.39
CA ASN A 203 0.67 12.85 9.73
C ASN A 203 1.06 14.09 10.53
N PRO A 204 2.36 14.46 10.60
CA PRO A 204 2.78 15.78 11.06
C PRO A 204 2.06 16.88 10.26
N GLU A 205 1.91 18.08 10.85
CA GLU A 205 1.10 19.15 10.24
C GLU A 205 1.64 19.57 8.85
N ASP A 206 2.96 19.64 8.72
CA ASP A 206 3.65 19.97 7.46
C ASP A 206 3.54 18.87 6.39
N MET A 207 3.10 17.66 6.77
CA MET A 207 2.89 16.50 5.89
C MET A 207 1.41 16.11 5.77
N ASN A 208 0.48 16.93 6.24
CA ASN A 208 -0.96 16.68 6.19
C ASN A 208 -1.55 16.90 4.77
N TYR A 209 -1.01 16.19 3.80
CA TYR A 209 -1.46 16.24 2.41
C TYR A 209 -2.91 15.74 2.28
N GLY A 210 -3.65 16.35 1.35
CA GLY A 210 -5.03 15.96 1.08
C GLY A 210 -5.98 16.14 2.28
N ASN A 211 -5.56 16.84 3.33
CA ASN A 211 -6.28 16.99 4.58
C ASN A 211 -6.63 15.63 5.22
N GLY A 212 -5.73 14.65 5.11
CA GLY A 212 -5.93 13.28 5.60
C GLY A 212 -6.21 13.23 7.11
N ASN A 213 -5.55 14.08 7.90
CA ASN A 213 -5.73 14.15 9.35
C ASN A 213 -7.17 14.46 9.78
N SER A 214 -7.94 15.17 8.97
CA SER A 214 -9.35 15.48 9.27
C SER A 214 -10.24 14.24 9.41
N ARG A 215 -9.82 13.10 8.90
CA ARG A 215 -10.58 11.84 8.93
C ARG A 215 -10.61 11.23 10.34
N TYR A 216 -9.59 11.45 11.16
CA TYR A 216 -9.52 10.90 12.52
C TYR A 216 -10.58 11.53 13.46
N PRO A 217 -10.70 12.84 13.59
CA PRO A 217 -11.81 13.41 14.38
C PRO A 217 -13.18 13.16 13.73
N MET A 218 -13.25 12.99 12.40
CA MET A 218 -14.50 12.68 11.71
C MET A 218 -15.02 11.30 12.09
N ILE A 219 -14.18 10.26 12.02
CA ILE A 219 -14.59 8.91 12.42
C ILE A 219 -14.82 8.82 13.94
N GLU A 220 -14.06 9.54 14.78
CA GLU A 220 -14.34 9.61 16.22
C GLU A 220 -15.76 10.14 16.47
N LYS A 221 -16.15 11.23 15.81
CA LYS A 221 -17.49 11.81 15.89
C LYS A 221 -18.57 10.79 15.52
N GLU A 222 -18.38 10.03 14.43
CA GLU A 222 -19.33 9.00 14.01
C GLU A 222 -19.42 7.83 15.02
N LEU A 223 -18.31 7.39 15.57
CA LEU A 223 -18.25 6.39 16.63
C LEU A 223 -18.93 6.89 17.91
N GLN A 224 -18.72 8.15 18.29
CA GLN A 224 -19.30 8.75 19.50
C GLN A 224 -20.81 8.97 19.40
N LYS A 225 -21.39 9.09 18.21
CA LYS A 225 -22.85 9.02 18.02
C LYS A 225 -23.42 7.65 18.43
N LEU A 226 -22.63 6.59 18.34
CA LEU A 226 -23.04 5.22 18.69
C LEU A 226 -22.75 4.90 20.17
N SER A 227 -21.66 5.42 20.74
CA SER A 227 -21.35 5.36 22.16
C SER A 227 -20.29 6.39 22.55
N PRO A 228 -20.47 7.13 23.68
CA PRO A 228 -19.44 8.08 24.14
C PRO A 228 -18.19 7.42 24.71
N ASN A 229 -18.10 6.10 24.64
CA ASN A 229 -16.95 5.31 25.12
C ASN A 229 -15.92 5.02 24.01
N TYR A 230 -16.09 5.58 22.82
CA TYR A 230 -15.12 5.48 21.73
C TYR A 230 -14.21 6.70 21.68
N PHE A 231 -12.93 6.46 21.42
CA PHE A 231 -11.90 7.48 21.24
C PHE A 231 -11.03 7.13 20.04
N VAL A 232 -10.54 8.15 19.32
CA VAL A 232 -9.59 8.01 18.24
C VAL A 232 -8.43 8.97 18.48
N ALA A 233 -7.21 8.48 18.41
CA ALA A 233 -6.02 9.32 18.38
C ALA A 233 -4.98 8.70 17.43
N THR A 234 -3.82 9.31 17.33
CA THR A 234 -2.81 8.96 16.32
C THR A 234 -1.42 8.91 16.91
N VAL A 235 -0.49 8.36 16.14
CA VAL A 235 0.93 8.34 16.49
C VAL A 235 1.58 9.72 16.24
N ASP A 236 1.28 10.36 15.10
CA ASP A 236 2.04 11.50 14.59
C ASP A 236 1.24 12.81 14.40
N MET A 237 -0.08 12.81 14.58
CA MET A 237 -0.88 14.02 14.41
C MET A 237 -0.84 14.87 15.69
N GLU A 238 -0.21 16.04 15.64
CA GLU A 238 -0.18 16.99 16.74
C GLU A 238 -1.60 17.38 17.21
N GLY A 239 -1.79 17.45 18.54
CA GLY A 239 -3.09 17.73 19.15
C GLY A 239 -4.07 16.55 19.13
N ASN A 240 -3.64 15.38 18.66
CA ASN A 240 -4.41 14.15 18.67
C ASN A 240 -3.56 12.91 19.00
N LEU A 241 -2.59 13.06 19.88
CA LEU A 241 -1.72 11.98 20.37
C LEU A 241 -2.38 11.22 21.52
N VAL A 242 -1.72 10.21 22.04
CA VAL A 242 -2.21 9.40 23.16
C VAL A 242 -2.51 10.23 24.42
N ASP A 243 -1.69 11.22 24.72
CA ASP A 243 -1.89 12.12 25.87
C ASP A 243 -3.13 13.00 25.69
N ASP A 244 -3.38 13.49 24.48
CA ASP A 244 -4.59 14.24 24.15
C ASP A 244 -5.84 13.38 24.30
N LEU A 245 -5.77 12.11 23.88
CA LEU A 245 -6.86 11.15 24.07
C LEU A 245 -7.13 10.93 25.56
N ILE A 246 -6.09 10.69 26.36
CA ILE A 246 -6.20 10.52 27.82
C ILE A 246 -6.86 11.76 28.47
N ALA A 247 -6.44 12.96 28.06
CA ALA A 247 -7.02 14.21 28.54
C ALA A 247 -8.51 14.33 28.17
N ARG A 248 -8.89 14.00 26.91
CA ARG A 248 -10.29 13.99 26.45
C ARG A 248 -11.13 12.97 27.22
N ALA A 249 -10.62 11.76 27.44
CA ALA A 249 -11.33 10.72 28.19
C ALA A 249 -11.59 11.17 29.64
N LYS A 250 -10.59 11.71 30.32
CA LYS A 250 -10.74 12.26 31.70
C LYS A 250 -11.74 13.42 31.77
N LYS A 251 -11.69 14.36 30.82
CA LYS A 251 -12.61 15.48 30.68
C LYS A 251 -14.06 15.01 30.46
N ALA A 252 -14.25 13.91 29.76
CA ALA A 252 -15.57 13.28 29.57
C ALA A 252 -16.02 12.45 30.75
N GLY A 253 -15.36 12.54 31.91
CA GLY A 253 -15.70 11.81 33.13
C GLY A 253 -15.27 10.35 33.14
N LYS A 254 -14.40 9.95 32.21
CA LYS A 254 -13.86 8.59 32.04
C LYS A 254 -12.42 8.52 32.59
N ALA A 255 -12.26 8.81 33.87
CA ALA A 255 -10.91 8.88 34.49
C ALA A 255 -10.28 7.52 34.79
N SER A 256 -11.01 6.43 34.67
CA SER A 256 -10.56 5.06 34.90
C SER A 256 -11.49 4.06 34.21
N GLY A 257 -11.17 2.79 34.28
CA GLY A 257 -11.96 1.71 33.69
C GLY A 257 -11.13 0.86 32.74
N THR A 258 -11.75 -0.18 32.16
CA THR A 258 -11.05 -1.02 31.16
C THR A 258 -11.02 -0.29 29.82
N MET A 259 -9.82 -0.14 29.27
CA MET A 259 -9.56 0.41 27.94
C MET A 259 -9.12 -0.72 26.99
N LEU A 260 -9.85 -0.88 25.89
CA LEU A 260 -9.47 -1.75 24.79
C LEU A 260 -8.78 -0.92 23.70
N LEU A 261 -7.72 -1.45 23.12
CA LEU A 261 -6.93 -0.80 22.07
C LEU A 261 -7.06 -1.53 20.74
N HIS A 262 -7.24 -0.78 19.66
CA HIS A 262 -7.38 -1.30 18.32
C HIS A 262 -6.62 -0.40 17.31
N PRO A 263 -5.79 -0.94 16.40
CA PRO A 263 -5.17 -0.15 15.36
C PRO A 263 -6.19 0.29 14.29
N LEU A 264 -6.35 1.60 14.09
CA LEU A 264 -7.10 2.18 12.97
C LEU A 264 -6.18 2.27 11.74
N MET A 265 -5.66 1.12 11.35
CA MET A 265 -4.71 0.92 10.25
C MET A 265 -5.21 -0.23 9.38
N SER A 266 -4.83 -0.25 8.10
CA SER A 266 -5.25 -1.34 7.20
C SER A 266 -4.81 -2.71 7.71
N ILE A 267 -3.63 -2.80 8.29
CA ILE A 267 -3.03 -4.01 8.87
C ILE A 267 -2.40 -3.71 10.23
N ALA A 268 -2.32 -4.72 11.09
CA ALA A 268 -1.62 -4.64 12.37
C ALA A 268 -0.13 -4.98 12.18
N GLY A 269 0.67 -3.94 11.84
CA GLY A 269 2.11 -4.00 11.61
C GLY A 269 2.95 -3.60 12.82
N ASP A 270 4.09 -2.93 12.56
CA ASP A 270 5.04 -2.48 13.59
C ASP A 270 4.37 -1.59 14.63
N HIS A 271 3.61 -0.56 14.22
CA HIS A 271 2.91 0.34 15.14
C HIS A 271 1.93 -0.39 16.07
N ALA A 272 1.20 -1.40 15.56
CA ALA A 272 0.30 -2.17 16.40
C ALA A 272 1.04 -3.05 17.43
N ASN A 273 2.19 -3.63 17.04
CA ASN A 273 2.97 -4.50 17.91
C ASN A 273 3.80 -3.73 18.95
N ASN A 274 4.38 -2.61 18.54
CA ASN A 274 5.29 -1.82 19.36
C ASN A 274 4.56 -0.65 20.05
N ASP A 275 4.04 0.31 19.27
CA ASP A 275 3.52 1.57 19.81
C ASP A 275 2.14 1.38 20.48
N LEU A 276 1.28 0.50 19.98
CA LEU A 276 -0.02 0.27 20.60
C LEU A 276 0.08 -0.75 21.74
N LYS A 277 0.57 -1.96 21.44
CA LYS A 277 0.57 -3.09 22.37
C LYS A 277 1.74 -3.04 23.36
N GLY A 278 2.91 -2.56 22.94
CA GLY A 278 4.12 -2.51 23.76
C GLY A 278 4.64 -3.90 24.10
N GLY A 279 5.00 -4.69 23.09
CA GLY A 279 5.57 -6.01 23.28
C GLY A 279 4.58 -7.08 23.74
N VAL A 280 5.11 -8.20 24.21
CA VAL A 280 4.32 -9.40 24.56
C VAL A 280 4.21 -9.69 26.06
N ASP A 281 4.91 -8.92 26.92
CA ASP A 281 4.82 -9.09 28.36
C ASP A 281 3.44 -8.64 28.87
N PRO A 282 2.64 -9.51 29.52
CA PRO A 282 1.32 -9.14 30.04
C PRO A 282 1.38 -8.14 31.19
N GLN A 283 2.47 -8.14 31.97
CA GLN A 283 2.62 -7.35 33.20
C GLN A 283 3.35 -6.03 32.97
N ASN A 284 4.35 -6.05 32.08
CA ASN A 284 5.27 -4.94 31.85
C ASN A 284 5.24 -4.53 30.37
N PRO A 285 4.32 -3.64 29.94
CA PRO A 285 4.34 -3.10 28.59
C PRO A 285 5.63 -2.29 28.36
N GLU A 286 6.10 -2.22 27.12
CA GLU A 286 7.20 -1.35 26.74
C GLU A 286 6.86 0.10 27.05
N GLU A 287 7.84 0.82 27.60
CA GLU A 287 7.70 2.22 27.99
C GLU A 287 7.30 3.09 26.77
N GLY A 288 6.35 3.99 26.98
CA GLY A 288 5.83 4.87 25.94
C GLY A 288 4.84 4.23 24.97
N SER A 289 4.57 2.92 25.11
CA SER A 289 3.46 2.32 24.34
C SER A 289 2.11 2.81 24.85
N TRP A 290 1.09 2.79 23.97
CA TRP A 290 -0.26 3.19 24.38
C TRP A 290 -0.78 2.37 25.56
N ARG A 291 -0.49 1.07 25.61
CA ARG A 291 -0.85 0.22 26.76
C ARG A 291 -0.18 0.70 28.04
N ASP A 292 1.08 1.09 27.99
CA ASP A 292 1.83 1.63 29.12
C ASP A 292 1.24 2.99 29.56
N GLU A 293 1.05 3.93 28.64
CA GLU A 293 0.54 5.25 28.91
C GLU A 293 -0.89 5.22 29.48
N MET A 294 -1.74 4.33 28.95
CA MET A 294 -3.10 4.12 29.49
C MET A 294 -3.06 3.59 30.93
N ASN A 295 -2.18 2.63 31.23
CA ASN A 295 -2.02 2.10 32.59
C ASN A 295 -1.46 3.16 33.54
N LYS A 296 -0.45 3.93 33.16
CA LYS A 296 0.08 5.06 33.93
C LYS A 296 -1.00 6.12 34.20
N ALA A 297 -1.90 6.34 33.25
CA ALA A 297 -3.02 7.29 33.38
C ALA A 297 -4.17 6.81 34.27
N GLY A 298 -4.14 5.54 34.75
CA GLY A 298 -5.14 4.96 35.64
C GLY A 298 -6.23 4.11 34.97
N PHE A 299 -6.11 3.84 33.66
CA PHE A 299 -6.95 2.87 32.97
C PHE A 299 -6.42 1.44 33.16
N LYS A 300 -7.29 0.45 33.03
CA LYS A 300 -6.91 -0.95 32.97
C LYS A 300 -6.79 -1.38 31.52
N CYS A 301 -5.56 -1.40 31.00
CA CYS A 301 -5.26 -1.83 29.66
C CYS A 301 -4.39 -3.09 29.69
N THR A 302 -4.97 -4.26 29.39
CA THR A 302 -4.27 -5.55 29.41
C THR A 302 -3.77 -5.92 28.02
N LEU A 303 -2.82 -6.87 27.96
CA LEU A 303 -2.32 -7.39 26.69
C LEU A 303 -3.45 -7.96 25.82
N ASP A 304 -4.36 -8.74 26.42
CA ASP A 304 -5.52 -9.30 25.72
C ASP A 304 -6.55 -8.24 25.29
N GLY A 305 -6.49 -7.05 25.88
CA GLY A 305 -7.29 -5.89 25.47
C GLY A 305 -6.76 -5.18 24.23
N CYS A 306 -5.55 -5.56 23.75
CA CYS A 306 -4.94 -4.99 22.57
C CYS A 306 -5.24 -5.87 21.35
N THR A 307 -6.10 -5.41 20.47
CA THR A 307 -6.43 -6.14 19.25
C THR A 307 -5.28 -6.08 18.25
N MET A 308 -4.91 -7.24 17.72
CA MET A 308 -3.89 -7.36 16.66
C MET A 308 -4.54 -7.65 15.29
N ASN A 309 -5.74 -7.15 15.06
CA ASN A 309 -6.40 -7.10 13.77
C ASN A 309 -6.27 -5.70 13.18
N GLY A 310 -5.87 -5.59 11.91
CA GLY A 310 -6.07 -4.37 11.15
C GLY A 310 -7.50 -4.27 10.60
N LEU A 311 -7.86 -3.14 10.02
CA LEU A 311 -9.20 -2.94 9.45
C LEU A 311 -9.48 -3.89 8.29
N ALA A 312 -8.44 -4.31 7.57
CA ALA A 312 -8.55 -5.27 6.48
C ALA A 312 -8.75 -6.73 6.92
N ASP A 313 -8.65 -7.03 8.22
CA ASP A 313 -9.03 -8.33 8.78
C ASP A 313 -10.56 -8.49 8.91
N TYR A 314 -11.33 -7.43 8.66
CA TYR A 314 -12.80 -7.42 8.73
C TYR A 314 -13.41 -7.38 7.33
N PRO A 315 -14.01 -8.48 6.83
CA PRO A 315 -14.55 -8.54 5.46
C PRO A 315 -15.57 -7.43 5.13
N ALA A 316 -16.36 -7.00 6.11
CA ALA A 316 -17.33 -5.93 5.93
C ALA A 316 -16.65 -4.57 5.70
N ILE A 317 -15.49 -4.33 6.34
CA ILE A 317 -14.69 -3.12 6.11
C ILE A 317 -13.96 -3.21 4.77
N VAL A 318 -13.43 -4.38 4.39
CA VAL A 318 -12.83 -4.60 3.06
C VAL A 318 -13.81 -4.28 1.93
N ASN A 319 -15.11 -4.52 2.14
CA ASN A 319 -16.12 -4.17 1.14
C ASN A 319 -16.21 -2.66 0.86
N VAL A 320 -15.78 -1.78 1.77
CA VAL A 320 -15.73 -0.34 1.50
C VAL A 320 -14.74 -0.05 0.38
N TRP A 321 -13.53 -0.61 0.44
CA TRP A 321 -12.56 -0.49 -0.66
C TRP A 321 -13.05 -1.13 -1.96
N VAL A 322 -13.71 -2.29 -1.88
CA VAL A 322 -14.30 -2.95 -3.05
C VAL A 322 -15.35 -2.07 -3.71
N ASP A 323 -16.18 -1.40 -2.93
CA ASP A 323 -17.21 -0.48 -3.42
C ASP A 323 -16.58 0.79 -4.01
N HIS A 324 -15.48 1.31 -3.45
CA HIS A 324 -14.71 2.41 -4.04
C HIS A 324 -14.16 2.04 -5.42
N MET A 325 -13.60 0.84 -5.57
CA MET A 325 -13.14 0.36 -6.89
C MET A 325 -14.30 0.15 -7.85
N THR A 326 -15.41 -0.41 -7.38
CA THR A 326 -16.61 -0.60 -8.22
C THR A 326 -17.13 0.75 -8.74
N LYS A 327 -17.17 1.76 -7.86
CA LYS A 327 -17.55 3.12 -8.22
C LYS A 327 -16.55 3.74 -9.19
N ALA A 328 -15.25 3.67 -8.90
CA ALA A 328 -14.21 4.22 -9.76
C ALA A 328 -14.26 3.66 -11.19
N LEU A 329 -14.60 2.37 -11.34
CA LEU A 329 -14.75 1.73 -12.65
C LEU A 329 -16.07 2.11 -13.37
N ALA A 330 -17.07 2.60 -12.65
CA ALA A 330 -18.34 3.07 -13.20
C ALA A 330 -18.33 4.57 -13.54
N ASP A 331 -17.46 5.33 -12.87
CA ASP A 331 -17.27 6.77 -13.08
C ASP A 331 -16.27 7.03 -14.23
N GLU A 332 -16.02 8.30 -14.54
CA GLU A 332 -14.98 8.68 -15.50
C GLU A 332 -13.59 8.26 -14.98
N PRO A 333 -12.73 7.69 -15.85
CA PRO A 333 -11.38 7.33 -15.48
C PRO A 333 -10.57 8.58 -15.07
N LEU A 334 -9.57 8.37 -14.21
CA LEU A 334 -8.62 9.43 -13.84
C LEU A 334 -7.85 9.96 -15.06
N TYR A 335 -7.52 9.06 -15.98
CA TYR A 335 -6.93 9.36 -17.28
C TYR A 335 -7.58 8.54 -18.38
N THR A 336 -8.01 9.22 -19.44
CA THR A 336 -8.43 8.61 -20.73
C THR A 336 -7.23 8.50 -21.67
N PRO A 337 -7.27 7.62 -22.69
CA PRO A 337 -6.27 7.62 -23.76
C PRO A 337 -6.15 9.01 -24.41
N GLU A 338 -4.91 9.45 -24.64
CA GLU A 338 -4.68 10.62 -25.47
C GLU A 338 -4.92 10.26 -26.94
N GLU A 339 -5.68 11.10 -27.63
CA GLU A 339 -5.86 11.02 -29.09
C GLU A 339 -4.57 11.53 -29.78
N ASP A 340 -4.18 10.88 -30.89
CA ASP A 340 -2.99 11.25 -31.68
C ASP A 340 -3.16 12.60 -32.36
#